data_5f50e2bd1adf741cfc59350c841775ab
#
_entry.id   5f50e2bd1adf741cfc59350c841775ab
#
_cell.length_a   1.000
_cell.length_b   1.000
_cell.length_c   1.000
_cell.angle_alpha   90.00
_cell.angle_beta   90.00
_cell.angle_gamma   90.00
#
_symmetry.space_group_name_H-M   'P 1'
#
loop_
_entity.id
_entity.type
_entity.pdbx_description
1 polymer ?
#
loop_
_entity_poly.entity_id
_entity_poly.type
_entity_poly.pdbx_seq_one_letter_code
_entity_poly.pdbx_strand_id
1 'polypeptide(L)'
;MRTKRVSSGEVELHVVEAGEVGRPPVLLVHGFPDCHEVYSEVIPDLARDFHVAAFDLRGVAKSSAPRQSSGYRIEAVLPDFNAVIDSVFGEGAAVHLVAHDWGSVLSFSYVASADGQARVRSFTSVSGPHVALLWDATLRNVGSLEPRRAVAGLRQLLSS
;
A
#
# COMPACT_ATOMS: atom_id res chain seq x y z
N MET A 1 -4.93 20.21 5.04
CA MET A 1 -4.71 18.78 5.33
C MET A 1 -5.32 18.47 6.69
N ARG A 2 -6.15 17.44 6.79
CA ARG A 2 -6.82 16.98 8.02
C ARG A 2 -6.25 15.62 8.40
N THR A 3 -6.30 15.27 9.68
CA THR A 3 -5.85 13.95 10.15
C THR A 3 -6.98 13.27 10.91
N LYS A 4 -7.06 11.95 10.83
CA LYS A 4 -8.00 11.16 11.61
C LYS A 4 -7.44 9.78 11.97
N ARG A 5 -8.10 9.11 12.90
CA ARG A 5 -7.86 7.70 13.23
C ARG A 5 -8.97 6.85 12.60
N VAL A 6 -8.59 5.73 12.04
CA VAL A 6 -9.50 4.77 11.43
C VAL A 6 -9.26 3.39 12.02
N SER A 7 -10.29 2.82 12.63
CA SER A 7 -10.20 1.47 13.21
C SER A 7 -10.27 0.42 12.10
N SER A 8 -9.35 -0.54 12.14
CA SER A 8 -9.33 -1.73 11.28
C SER A 8 -9.00 -2.98 12.11
N GLY A 9 -10.04 -3.71 12.50
CA GLY A 9 -9.91 -4.81 13.45
C GLY A 9 -9.33 -4.35 14.78
N GLU A 10 -8.17 -4.88 15.16
CA GLU A 10 -7.49 -4.53 16.43
C GLU A 10 -6.54 -3.32 16.32
N VAL A 11 -6.39 -2.73 15.13
CA VAL A 11 -5.45 -1.61 14.91
C VAL A 11 -6.18 -0.31 14.61
N GLU A 12 -5.53 0.79 15.01
CA GLU A 12 -5.91 2.16 14.69
C GLU A 12 -4.92 2.72 13.66
N LEU A 13 -5.43 3.02 12.47
CA LEU A 13 -4.65 3.59 11.37
C LEU A 13 -4.64 5.11 11.46
N HIS A 14 -3.48 5.71 11.30
CA HIS A 14 -3.36 7.16 11.11
C HIS A 14 -3.56 7.50 9.65
N VAL A 15 -4.50 8.40 9.37
CA VAL A 15 -4.87 8.82 8.02
C VAL A 15 -4.73 10.33 7.89
N VAL A 16 -4.13 10.78 6.82
CA VAL A 16 -4.14 12.18 6.38
C VAL A 16 -5.07 12.32 5.17
N GLU A 17 -5.80 13.43 5.14
CA GLU A 17 -6.82 13.70 4.14
C GLU A 17 -6.67 15.14 3.63
N ALA A 18 -6.79 15.35 2.32
CA ALA A 18 -6.72 16.65 1.67
C ALA A 18 -7.65 16.73 0.45
N GLY A 19 -7.89 17.94 -0.02
CA GLY A 19 -8.80 18.21 -1.13
C GLY A 19 -10.25 18.33 -0.71
N GLU A 20 -11.12 18.51 -1.69
CA GLU A 20 -12.55 18.75 -1.51
C GLU A 20 -13.33 17.45 -1.60
N VAL A 21 -14.21 17.23 -0.64
CA VAL A 21 -15.11 16.08 -0.63
C VAL A 21 -16.01 16.11 -1.88
N GLY A 22 -16.16 14.98 -2.56
CA GLY A 22 -16.93 14.85 -3.79
C GLY A 22 -16.06 14.90 -5.06
N ARG A 23 -14.81 15.33 -4.98
CA ARG A 23 -13.85 15.18 -6.09
C ARG A 23 -13.44 13.71 -6.27
N PRO A 24 -12.86 13.32 -7.43
CA PRO A 24 -12.40 11.96 -7.65
C PRO A 24 -11.46 11.49 -6.54
N PRO A 25 -11.71 10.34 -5.90
CA PRO A 25 -10.95 9.87 -4.74
C PRO A 25 -9.62 9.23 -5.14
N VAL A 26 -8.54 9.61 -4.45
CA VAL A 26 -7.19 9.05 -4.60
C VAL A 26 -6.71 8.52 -3.25
N LEU A 27 -6.31 7.25 -3.20
CA LEU A 27 -5.68 6.62 -2.06
C LEU A 27 -4.19 6.40 -2.33
N LEU A 28 -3.34 6.93 -1.43
CA LEU A 28 -1.88 6.82 -1.49
C LEU A 28 -1.38 5.84 -0.43
N VAL A 29 -0.52 4.89 -0.82
CA VAL A 29 0.00 3.82 0.05
C VAL A 29 1.52 3.80 -0.01
N HIS A 30 2.17 4.13 1.12
CA HIS A 30 3.63 4.17 1.24
C HIS A 30 4.26 2.78 1.35
N GLY A 31 5.59 2.71 1.22
CA GLY A 31 6.39 1.51 1.43
C GLY A 31 7.33 1.60 2.63
N PHE A 32 8.37 0.77 2.63
CA PHE A 32 9.37 0.71 3.67
C PHE A 32 10.66 1.45 3.24
N PRO A 33 11.32 2.22 4.12
CA PRO A 33 11.00 2.44 5.54
C PRO A 33 10.13 3.69 5.79
N ASP A 34 9.37 4.13 4.78
CA ASP A 34 8.60 5.37 4.77
C ASP A 34 7.30 5.31 5.60
N CYS A 35 6.60 6.45 5.61
CA CYS A 35 5.25 6.61 6.13
C CYS A 35 4.47 7.56 5.18
N HIS A 36 3.25 7.98 5.55
CA HIS A 36 2.46 8.92 4.74
C HIS A 36 3.22 10.20 4.35
N GLU A 37 4.23 10.59 5.12
CA GLU A 37 5.00 11.83 4.90
C GLU A 37 5.80 11.81 3.59
N VAL A 38 6.09 10.63 2.99
CA VAL A 38 6.71 10.53 1.66
C VAL A 38 5.89 11.25 0.57
N TYR A 39 4.59 11.43 0.82
CA TYR A 39 3.68 12.11 -0.09
C TYR A 39 3.43 13.59 0.26
N SER A 40 4.15 14.16 1.24
CA SER A 40 3.90 15.54 1.73
C SER A 40 3.97 16.59 0.63
N GLU A 41 4.88 16.42 -0.34
CA GLU A 41 5.04 17.35 -1.46
C GLU A 41 4.00 17.11 -2.58
N VAL A 42 3.50 15.87 -2.71
CA VAL A 42 2.58 15.47 -3.78
C VAL A 42 1.11 15.74 -3.41
N ILE A 43 0.77 15.55 -2.14
CA ILE A 43 -0.62 15.72 -1.65
C ILE A 43 -1.17 17.12 -1.96
N PRO A 44 -0.45 18.25 -1.72
CA PRO A 44 -0.98 19.57 -2.01
C PRO A 44 -1.34 19.80 -3.48
N ASP A 45 -0.56 19.23 -4.40
CA ASP A 45 -0.81 19.36 -5.84
C ASP A 45 -2.01 18.50 -6.26
N LEU A 46 -2.07 17.25 -5.82
CA LEU A 46 -3.20 16.36 -6.10
C LEU A 46 -4.51 16.90 -5.50
N ALA A 47 -4.46 17.51 -4.32
CA ALA A 47 -5.63 18.02 -3.63
C ALA A 47 -6.34 19.20 -4.35
N ARG A 48 -5.73 19.78 -5.38
CA ARG A 48 -6.36 20.79 -6.24
C ARG A 48 -7.50 20.19 -7.07
N ASP A 49 -7.37 18.93 -7.49
CA ASP A 49 -8.28 18.27 -8.42
C ASP A 49 -8.92 17.02 -7.87
N PHE A 50 -8.37 16.45 -6.79
CA PHE A 50 -8.77 15.18 -6.19
C PHE A 50 -9.10 15.31 -4.71
N HIS A 51 -9.91 14.39 -4.21
CA HIS A 51 -10.04 14.11 -2.79
C HIS A 51 -9.03 13.03 -2.43
N VAL A 52 -8.00 13.36 -1.66
CA VAL A 52 -6.81 12.54 -1.43
C VAL A 52 -6.77 12.02 -0.01
N ALA A 53 -6.45 10.75 0.16
CA ALA A 53 -6.06 10.19 1.45
C ALA A 53 -4.71 9.47 1.34
N ALA A 54 -3.92 9.56 2.40
CA ALA A 54 -2.77 8.70 2.63
C ALA A 54 -2.84 8.16 4.06
N PHE A 55 -2.36 6.95 4.30
CA PHE A 55 -2.38 6.38 5.65
C PHE A 55 -1.06 5.69 5.97
N ASP A 56 -0.72 5.67 7.26
CA ASP A 56 0.40 4.87 7.75
C ASP A 56 -0.04 3.41 7.82
N LEU A 57 0.72 2.52 7.20
CA LEU A 57 0.50 1.08 7.29
C LEU A 57 0.53 0.64 8.77
N ARG A 58 -0.18 -0.44 9.11
CA ARG A 58 -0.20 -0.97 10.48
C ARG A 58 1.20 -1.19 11.03
N GLY A 59 1.45 -0.74 12.26
CA GLY A 59 2.75 -0.82 12.92
C GLY A 59 3.79 0.17 12.43
N VAL A 60 3.43 1.10 11.55
CA VAL A 60 4.33 2.14 11.02
C VAL A 60 3.92 3.51 11.55
N ALA A 61 4.91 4.33 11.85
CA ALA A 61 4.79 5.74 12.27
C ALA A 61 3.68 5.95 13.32
N LYS A 62 2.55 6.55 12.95
CA LYS A 62 1.47 6.90 13.87
C LYS A 62 0.35 5.85 13.93
N SER A 63 0.39 4.80 13.11
CA SER A 63 -0.54 3.68 13.18
C SER A 63 -0.14 2.69 14.26
N SER A 64 -1.11 2.10 14.95
CA SER A 64 -0.83 1.10 15.97
C SER A 64 -0.36 -0.22 15.36
N ALA A 65 0.45 -0.96 16.09
CA ALA A 65 0.88 -2.30 15.72
C ALA A 65 -0.16 -3.35 16.16
N PRO A 66 -0.35 -4.44 15.39
CA PRO A 66 -1.11 -5.58 15.86
C PRO A 66 -0.40 -6.27 17.04
N ARG A 67 -1.18 -6.93 17.90
CA ARG A 67 -0.64 -7.61 19.09
C ARG A 67 0.22 -8.83 18.75
N GLN A 68 -0.03 -9.46 17.62
CA GLN A 68 0.65 -10.68 17.17
C GLN A 68 1.19 -10.52 15.77
N SER A 69 2.27 -11.23 15.44
CA SER A 69 2.87 -11.24 14.10
C SER A 69 1.91 -11.70 12.99
N SER A 70 0.92 -12.54 13.33
CA SER A 70 -0.15 -12.95 12.40
C SER A 70 -0.97 -11.76 11.89
N GLY A 71 -1.02 -10.66 12.62
CA GLY A 71 -1.68 -9.42 12.20
C GLY A 71 -1.00 -8.70 11.04
N TYR A 72 0.20 -9.13 10.62
CA TYR A 72 0.89 -8.64 9.44
C TYR A 72 0.72 -9.53 8.20
N ARG A 73 -0.03 -10.62 8.31
CA ARG A 73 -0.35 -11.44 7.14
C ARG A 73 -1.22 -10.65 6.18
N ILE A 74 -1.11 -10.98 4.90
CA ILE A 74 -1.82 -10.24 3.85
C ILE A 74 -3.34 -10.18 4.10
N GLU A 75 -3.93 -11.28 4.55
CA GLU A 75 -5.37 -11.38 4.84
C GLU A 75 -5.81 -10.42 5.96
N ALA A 76 -4.89 -10.11 6.90
CA ALA A 76 -5.14 -9.17 7.98
C ALA A 76 -4.94 -7.71 7.55
N VAL A 77 -4.08 -7.46 6.54
CA VAL A 77 -3.74 -6.12 6.04
C VAL A 77 -4.76 -5.62 5.01
N LEU A 78 -5.29 -6.49 4.14
CA LEU A 78 -6.21 -6.05 3.09
C LEU A 78 -7.45 -5.30 3.61
N PRO A 79 -8.07 -5.65 4.75
CA PRO A 79 -9.17 -4.88 5.34
C PRO A 79 -8.82 -3.43 5.68
N ASP A 80 -7.54 -3.07 5.88
CA ASP A 80 -7.13 -1.70 6.15
C ASP A 80 -7.48 -0.76 5.00
N PHE A 81 -7.31 -1.23 3.76
CA PHE A 81 -7.68 -0.48 2.56
C PHE A 81 -9.18 -0.14 2.58
N ASN A 82 -10.04 -1.13 2.86
CA ASN A 82 -11.47 -0.93 2.94
C ASN A 82 -11.84 0.06 4.06
N ALA A 83 -11.26 -0.12 5.25
CA ALA A 83 -11.52 0.75 6.39
C ALA A 83 -11.17 2.22 6.09
N VAL A 84 -10.03 2.46 5.45
CA VAL A 84 -9.61 3.81 5.05
C VAL A 84 -10.51 4.36 3.95
N ILE A 85 -10.82 3.58 2.91
CA ILE A 85 -11.68 3.99 1.81
C ILE A 85 -13.06 4.38 2.34
N ASP A 86 -13.70 3.53 3.13
CA ASP A 86 -15.03 3.78 3.68
C ASP A 86 -15.07 4.99 4.61
N SER A 87 -14.04 5.12 5.46
CA SER A 87 -13.94 6.22 6.41
C SER A 87 -13.71 7.58 5.75
N VAL A 88 -12.97 7.65 4.64
CA VAL A 88 -12.60 8.92 3.98
C VAL A 88 -13.55 9.27 2.85
N PHE A 89 -13.86 8.29 2.01
CA PHE A 89 -14.56 8.54 0.74
C PHE A 89 -16.02 8.08 0.77
N GLY A 90 -16.43 7.40 1.84
CA GLY A 90 -17.77 6.84 1.99
C GLY A 90 -17.83 5.35 1.66
N GLU A 91 -18.82 4.68 2.26
CA GLU A 91 -19.04 3.25 2.10
C GLU A 91 -19.21 2.86 0.63
N GLY A 92 -18.48 1.84 0.20
CA GLY A 92 -18.51 1.35 -1.19
C GLY A 92 -17.84 2.26 -2.22
N ALA A 93 -17.16 3.33 -1.81
CA ALA A 93 -16.47 4.22 -2.72
C ALA A 93 -15.39 3.46 -3.54
N ALA A 94 -15.22 3.91 -4.80
CA ALA A 94 -14.17 3.39 -5.68
C ALA A 94 -13.10 4.47 -5.90
N VAL A 95 -11.82 4.10 -5.75
CA VAL A 95 -10.68 5.01 -5.70
C VAL A 95 -9.69 4.80 -6.85
N HIS A 96 -8.91 5.82 -7.16
CA HIS A 96 -7.64 5.69 -7.84
C HIS A 96 -6.57 5.35 -6.80
N LEU A 97 -5.91 4.21 -6.94
CA LEU A 97 -4.91 3.71 -6.00
C LEU A 97 -3.51 4.00 -6.53
N VAL A 98 -2.70 4.69 -5.72
CA VAL A 98 -1.29 4.96 -6.02
C VAL A 98 -0.46 4.40 -4.87
N ALA A 99 0.52 3.58 -5.19
CA ALA A 99 1.33 2.94 -4.17
C ALA A 99 2.81 2.90 -4.54
N HIS A 100 3.66 2.94 -3.52
CA HIS A 100 5.10 2.95 -3.65
C HIS A 100 5.72 1.78 -2.87
N ASP A 101 6.74 1.12 -3.45
CA ASP A 101 7.58 0.09 -2.82
C ASP A 101 6.73 -1.05 -2.19
N TRP A 102 6.86 -1.36 -0.90
CA TRP A 102 6.04 -2.37 -0.20
C TRP A 102 4.55 -2.05 -0.24
N GLY A 103 4.17 -0.77 -0.27
CA GLY A 103 2.79 -0.38 -0.50
C GLY A 103 2.26 -0.87 -1.84
N SER A 104 3.09 -0.86 -2.91
CA SER A 104 2.73 -1.46 -4.20
C SER A 104 2.54 -2.96 -4.09
N VAL A 105 3.43 -3.66 -3.37
CA VAL A 105 3.34 -5.12 -3.17
C VAL A 105 2.01 -5.50 -2.49
N LEU A 106 1.64 -4.81 -1.43
CA LEU A 106 0.35 -4.99 -0.74
C LEU A 106 -0.83 -4.64 -1.65
N SER A 107 -0.70 -3.55 -2.40
CA SER A 107 -1.75 -3.07 -3.31
C SER A 107 -2.00 -4.03 -4.46
N PHE A 108 -1.01 -4.74 -5.00
CA PHE A 108 -1.23 -5.82 -5.97
C PHE A 108 -2.14 -6.91 -5.41
N SER A 109 -1.92 -7.31 -4.15
CA SER A 109 -2.78 -8.30 -3.49
C SER A 109 -4.19 -7.76 -3.24
N TYR A 110 -4.31 -6.47 -2.88
CA TYR A 110 -5.61 -5.83 -2.72
C TYR A 110 -6.38 -5.77 -4.04
N VAL A 111 -5.76 -5.28 -5.11
CA VAL A 111 -6.38 -5.20 -6.45
C VAL A 111 -6.82 -6.57 -6.98
N ALA A 112 -6.09 -7.64 -6.64
CA ALA A 112 -6.46 -9.00 -7.01
C ALA A 112 -7.61 -9.57 -6.17
N SER A 113 -7.95 -8.99 -5.03
CA SER A 113 -9.07 -9.41 -4.19
C SER A 113 -10.42 -8.99 -4.76
N ALA A 114 -11.51 -9.61 -4.29
CA ALA A 114 -12.86 -9.23 -4.69
C ALA A 114 -13.19 -7.76 -4.34
N ASP A 115 -12.77 -7.30 -3.15
CA ASP A 115 -12.96 -5.92 -2.73
C ASP A 115 -12.20 -4.95 -3.63
N GLY A 116 -10.93 -5.25 -3.92
CA GLY A 116 -10.10 -4.41 -4.78
C GLY A 116 -10.65 -4.32 -6.22
N GLN A 117 -11.15 -5.43 -6.78
CA GLN A 117 -11.79 -5.43 -8.09
C GLN A 117 -13.04 -4.55 -8.13
N ALA A 118 -13.80 -4.48 -7.05
CA ALA A 118 -14.98 -3.63 -6.95
C ALA A 118 -14.64 -2.15 -6.69
N ARG A 119 -13.51 -1.87 -6.01
CA ARG A 119 -13.21 -0.55 -5.44
C ARG A 119 -12.04 0.19 -6.09
N VAL A 120 -11.23 -0.46 -6.95
CA VAL A 120 -10.09 0.19 -7.59
C VAL A 120 -10.42 0.53 -9.05
N ARG A 121 -10.51 1.83 -9.35
CA ARG A 121 -10.75 2.34 -10.71
C ARG A 121 -9.48 2.29 -11.56
N SER A 122 -8.35 2.59 -10.94
CA SER A 122 -7.02 2.49 -11.55
C SER A 122 -5.98 2.24 -10.48
N PHE A 123 -4.89 1.57 -10.85
CA PHE A 123 -3.76 1.31 -9.97
C PHE A 123 -2.47 1.79 -10.61
N THR A 124 -1.75 2.66 -9.90
CA THR A 124 -0.41 3.13 -10.25
C THR A 124 0.58 2.56 -9.23
N SER A 125 1.48 1.70 -9.69
CA SER A 125 2.56 1.12 -8.89
C SER A 125 3.87 1.83 -9.19
N VAL A 126 4.54 2.29 -8.15
CA VAL A 126 5.85 2.95 -8.22
C VAL A 126 6.85 2.10 -7.46
N SER A 127 7.91 1.63 -8.15
CA SER A 127 9.04 0.87 -7.56
C SER A 127 8.67 -0.39 -6.78
N GLY A 128 7.49 -0.97 -7.00
CA GLY A 128 7.06 -2.21 -6.36
C GLY A 128 6.71 -3.28 -7.39
N PRO A 129 7.48 -4.38 -7.51
CA PRO A 129 7.14 -5.45 -8.43
C PRO A 129 5.99 -6.30 -7.89
N HIS A 130 5.27 -6.95 -8.79
CA HIS A 130 4.36 -8.01 -8.39
C HIS A 130 5.16 -9.18 -7.78
N VAL A 131 4.75 -9.67 -6.59
CA VAL A 131 5.48 -10.72 -5.83
C VAL A 131 5.80 -11.94 -6.68
N ALA A 132 4.85 -12.41 -7.50
CA ALA A 132 5.07 -13.57 -8.37
C ALA A 132 6.21 -13.34 -9.39
N LEU A 133 6.35 -12.12 -9.92
CA LEU A 133 7.44 -11.77 -10.83
C LEU A 133 8.77 -11.69 -10.10
N LEU A 134 8.79 -11.20 -8.88
CA LEU A 134 9.96 -11.16 -8.02
C LEU A 134 10.47 -12.57 -7.71
N TRP A 135 9.57 -13.48 -7.30
CA TRP A 135 9.91 -14.88 -7.04
C TRP A 135 10.41 -15.60 -8.28
N ASP A 136 9.73 -15.45 -9.42
CA ASP A 136 10.12 -16.09 -10.67
C ASP A 136 11.49 -15.60 -11.16
N ALA A 137 11.76 -14.29 -11.08
CA ALA A 137 13.08 -13.72 -11.40
C ALA A 137 14.18 -14.23 -10.46
N THR A 138 13.87 -14.32 -9.15
CA THR A 138 14.82 -14.80 -8.13
C THR A 138 15.12 -16.28 -8.34
N LEU A 139 14.10 -17.13 -8.53
CA LEU A 139 14.28 -18.56 -8.76
C LEU A 139 15.06 -18.84 -10.04
N ARG A 140 14.82 -18.12 -11.12
CA ARG A 140 15.61 -18.23 -12.35
C ARG A 140 17.09 -17.89 -12.13
N ASN A 141 17.36 -16.83 -11.35
CA ASN A 141 18.74 -16.42 -11.05
C ASN A 141 19.46 -17.40 -10.11
N VAL A 142 18.76 -17.92 -9.09
CA VAL A 142 19.32 -18.91 -8.15
C VAL A 142 19.48 -20.28 -8.82
N GLY A 143 18.51 -20.70 -9.65
CA GLY A 143 18.53 -21.96 -10.37
C GLY A 143 19.48 -21.98 -11.59
N SER A 144 20.13 -20.84 -11.94
CA SER A 144 21.11 -20.81 -13.01
C SER A 144 22.38 -21.57 -12.60
N LEU A 145 22.87 -22.44 -13.47
CA LEU A 145 24.14 -23.16 -13.27
C LEU A 145 25.37 -22.25 -13.30
N GLU A 146 25.19 -20.96 -13.60
CA GLU A 146 26.26 -19.97 -13.58
C GLU A 146 26.45 -19.39 -12.18
N PRO A 147 27.61 -19.61 -11.52
CA PRO A 147 27.85 -19.14 -10.15
C PRO A 147 27.61 -17.64 -9.92
N ARG A 148 27.88 -16.82 -10.94
CA ARG A 148 27.65 -15.36 -10.86
C ARG A 148 26.18 -14.98 -10.78
N ARG A 149 25.30 -15.70 -11.50
CA ARG A 149 23.83 -15.46 -11.47
C ARG A 149 23.21 -16.00 -10.19
N ALA A 150 23.69 -17.15 -9.70
CA ALA A 150 23.27 -17.70 -8.42
C ALA A 150 23.59 -16.75 -7.25
N VAL A 151 24.79 -16.16 -7.22
CA VAL A 151 25.18 -15.16 -6.22
C VAL A 151 24.35 -13.88 -6.34
N ALA A 152 24.02 -13.43 -7.54
CA ALA A 152 23.17 -12.26 -7.75
C ALA A 152 21.75 -12.51 -7.23
N GLY A 153 21.17 -13.68 -7.50
CA GLY A 153 19.87 -14.07 -6.97
C GLY A 153 19.81 -14.13 -5.44
N LEU A 154 20.86 -14.71 -4.81
CA LEU A 154 20.98 -14.72 -3.35
C LEU A 154 21.13 -13.32 -2.74
N ARG A 155 21.91 -12.44 -3.36
CA ARG A 155 22.04 -11.04 -2.91
C ARG A 155 20.69 -10.31 -2.99
N GLN A 156 19.91 -10.51 -4.05
CA GLN A 156 18.58 -9.92 -4.20
C GLN A 156 17.62 -10.41 -3.12
N LEU A 157 17.65 -11.70 -2.75
CA LEU A 157 16.86 -12.26 -1.66
C LEU A 157 17.22 -11.68 -0.28
N LEU A 158 18.50 -11.38 -0.05
CA LEU A 158 18.99 -10.87 1.23
C LEU A 158 18.88 -9.34 1.36
N SER A 159 18.58 -8.63 0.26
CA SER A 159 18.44 -7.18 0.23
C SER A 159 16.98 -6.70 0.17
N SER A 160 16.03 -7.64 0.12
CA SER A 160 14.58 -7.41 0.19
C SER A 160 14.02 -7.79 1.54
#